data_90b219b8dbbab6ca08cacda5ac7aa935
#
_entry.id   90b219b8dbbab6ca08cacda5ac7aa935
#
_cell.length_a   1.000
_cell.length_b   1.000
_cell.length_c   1.000
_cell.angle_alpha   90.00
_cell.angle_beta   90.00
_cell.angle_gamma   90.00
#
_symmetry.space_group_name_H-M   'P 1'
#
loop_
_entity.id
_entity.type
_entity.pdbx_description
1 polymer ?
#
loop_
_entity_poly.entity_id
_entity_poly.type
_entity_poly.pdbx_seq_one_letter_code
_entity_poly.pdbx_strand_id
1 'polypeptide(L)'
;MSVEEIRPARLWRLMPLELRVEAAGAFWADEQAALEQAEAVALIARQIKFRPKSVLTLGLDKRAKHLAGVVQVSDLLAARLVISYHLEHQRPMMGAFLDALGIAHEDGLIKDESPVKPDDATLDAAVKTLAAAYPKPAVARYFWALLWQDPETWGGLKGRPELALE
;
A
#
# COMPACT_ATOMS: atom_id res chain seq x y z
N MET A 1 -18.06 14.60 -9.17
CA MET A 1 -16.69 14.68 -9.71
C MET A 1 -15.95 13.39 -9.43
N SER A 2 -15.26 12.84 -10.43
CA SER A 2 -14.42 11.67 -10.23
C SER A 2 -13.10 12.10 -9.56
N VAL A 3 -12.57 11.24 -8.73
CA VAL A 3 -11.28 11.47 -8.08
C VAL A 3 -10.16 11.18 -9.09
N GLU A 4 -9.19 12.08 -9.19
CA GLU A 4 -8.03 11.89 -10.04
C GLU A 4 -7.19 10.70 -9.58
N GLU A 5 -6.54 10.05 -10.52
CA GLU A 5 -5.65 8.94 -10.23
C GLU A 5 -4.47 9.42 -9.38
N ILE A 6 -4.24 8.71 -8.27
CA ILE A 6 -3.09 8.95 -7.40
C ILE A 6 -2.06 7.86 -7.66
N ARG A 7 -0.89 8.26 -8.16
CA ARG A 7 0.21 7.34 -8.38
C ARG A 7 0.89 6.97 -7.07
N PRO A 8 1.54 5.81 -7.00
CA PRO A 8 2.15 5.35 -5.74
C PRO A 8 3.11 6.35 -5.09
N ALA A 9 3.97 6.98 -5.86
CA ALA A 9 4.92 7.95 -5.32
C ALA A 9 4.22 9.16 -4.69
N ARG A 10 3.11 9.61 -5.28
CA ARG A 10 2.33 10.72 -4.71
C ARG A 10 1.63 10.29 -3.42
N LEU A 11 1.06 9.10 -3.39
CA LEU A 11 0.42 8.59 -2.18
C LEU A 11 1.43 8.51 -1.04
N TRP A 12 2.64 8.04 -1.32
CA TRP A 12 3.72 8.01 -0.33
C TRP A 12 3.98 9.39 0.27
N ARG A 13 4.06 10.42 -0.57
CA ARG A 13 4.26 11.80 -0.09
C ARG A 13 3.09 12.32 0.75
N LEU A 14 1.88 11.87 0.46
CA LEU A 14 0.68 12.27 1.19
C LEU A 14 0.55 11.57 2.56
N MET A 15 1.28 10.48 2.78
CA MET A 15 1.23 9.76 4.05
C MET A 15 1.94 10.53 5.15
N PRO A 16 1.38 10.57 6.38
CA PRO A 16 2.07 11.14 7.53
C PRO A 16 3.41 10.43 7.79
N LEU A 17 4.39 11.15 8.35
CA LEU A 17 5.72 10.59 8.62
C LEU A 17 5.63 9.32 9.48
N GLU A 18 4.83 9.34 10.53
CA GLU A 18 4.64 8.17 11.41
C GLU A 18 4.20 6.94 10.64
N LEU A 19 3.27 7.12 9.73
CA LEU A 19 2.76 6.03 8.89
C LEU A 19 3.82 5.54 7.90
N ARG A 20 4.62 6.46 7.35
CA ARG A 20 5.75 6.09 6.48
C ARG A 20 6.80 5.28 7.22
N VAL A 21 7.04 5.57 8.49
CA VAL A 21 7.97 4.78 9.33
C VAL A 21 7.43 3.36 9.50
N GLU A 22 6.13 3.20 9.80
CA GLU A 22 5.49 1.89 9.90
C GLU A 22 5.57 1.11 8.58
N ALA A 23 5.28 1.79 7.49
CA ALA A 23 5.35 1.19 6.15
C ALA A 23 6.77 0.75 5.80
N ALA A 24 7.76 1.58 6.10
CA ALA A 24 9.17 1.25 5.87
C ALA A 24 9.61 0.06 6.73
N GLY A 25 9.16 -0.01 7.99
CA GLY A 25 9.44 -1.15 8.85
C GLY A 25 8.88 -2.46 8.29
N ALA A 26 7.64 -2.44 7.85
CA ALA A 26 6.99 -3.59 7.21
C ALA A 26 7.72 -3.99 5.92
N PHE A 27 8.13 -3.00 5.12
CA PHE A 27 8.86 -3.20 3.87
C PHE A 27 10.20 -3.92 4.10
N TRP A 28 10.99 -3.50 5.10
CA TRP A 28 12.27 -4.15 5.39
C TRP A 28 12.11 -5.58 5.91
N ALA A 29 10.98 -5.90 6.51
CA ALA A 29 10.66 -7.25 6.97
C ALA A 29 10.04 -8.13 5.87
N ASP A 30 9.67 -7.56 4.72
CA ASP A 30 8.98 -8.26 3.65
C ASP A 30 9.98 -8.98 2.73
N GLU A 31 9.98 -10.30 2.78
CA GLU A 31 10.87 -11.14 1.95
C GLU A 31 10.58 -11.03 0.46
N GLN A 32 9.38 -10.60 0.08
CA GLN A 32 9.00 -10.44 -1.32
C GLN A 32 9.49 -9.12 -1.92
N ALA A 33 10.08 -8.24 -1.12
CA ALA A 33 10.48 -6.90 -1.53
C ALA A 33 11.97 -6.76 -1.87
N ALA A 34 12.67 -7.85 -2.13
CA ALA A 34 14.13 -7.83 -2.30
C ALA A 34 14.63 -6.85 -3.38
N LEU A 35 13.95 -6.78 -4.53
CA LEU A 35 14.34 -5.87 -5.62
C LEU A 35 14.17 -4.40 -5.20
N GLU A 36 13.04 -4.10 -4.59
CA GLU A 36 12.73 -2.75 -4.14
C GLU A 36 13.62 -2.34 -2.96
N GLN A 37 14.00 -3.29 -2.11
CA GLN A 37 14.94 -3.05 -1.01
C GLN A 37 16.31 -2.63 -1.54
N ALA A 38 16.76 -3.20 -2.65
CA ALA A 38 18.02 -2.78 -3.28
C ALA A 38 17.95 -1.30 -3.74
N GLU A 39 16.83 -0.89 -4.33
CA GLU A 39 16.60 0.51 -4.68
C GLU A 39 16.62 1.41 -3.44
N ALA A 40 15.94 0.98 -2.38
CA ALA A 40 15.85 1.73 -1.12
C ALA A 40 17.23 1.92 -0.48
N VAL A 41 18.07 0.88 -0.49
CA VAL A 41 19.45 0.97 0.01
C VAL A 41 20.22 2.05 -0.75
N ALA A 42 20.12 2.06 -2.08
CA ALA A 42 20.80 3.07 -2.90
C ALA A 42 20.32 4.50 -2.60
N LEU A 43 19.02 4.68 -2.39
CA LEU A 43 18.44 5.99 -2.06
C LEU A 43 18.91 6.48 -0.69
N ILE A 44 18.90 5.62 0.32
CA ILE A 44 19.38 5.97 1.66
C ILE A 44 20.87 6.30 1.63
N ALA A 45 21.66 5.47 0.94
CA ALA A 45 23.11 5.69 0.81
C ALA A 45 23.43 7.07 0.24
N ARG A 46 22.69 7.50 -0.77
CA ARG A 46 22.86 8.84 -1.35
C ARG A 46 22.45 9.94 -0.38
N GLN A 47 21.36 9.76 0.33
CA GLN A 47 20.82 10.78 1.23
C GLN A 47 21.73 11.04 2.43
N ILE A 48 22.27 9.99 3.04
CA ILE A 48 23.12 10.11 4.23
C ILE A 48 24.61 10.02 3.91
N LYS A 49 24.98 9.95 2.64
CA LYS A 49 26.36 9.85 2.14
C LYS A 49 27.11 8.63 2.69
N PHE A 50 26.38 7.52 2.81
CA PHE A 50 26.95 6.24 3.23
C PHE A 50 27.18 5.35 1.99
N ARG A 51 28.03 4.35 2.15
CA ARG A 51 28.13 3.26 1.16
C ARG A 51 26.92 2.33 1.33
N PRO A 52 26.44 1.66 0.25
CA PRO A 52 25.32 0.70 0.37
C PRO A 52 25.53 -0.35 1.45
N LYS A 53 26.72 -0.90 1.58
CA LYS A 53 27.05 -1.87 2.65
C LYS A 53 26.81 -1.29 4.04
N SER A 54 27.13 -0.03 4.25
CA SER A 54 26.95 0.63 5.54
C SER A 54 25.47 0.80 5.88
N VAL A 55 24.62 1.03 4.88
CA VAL A 55 23.17 1.08 5.07
C VAL A 55 22.66 -0.26 5.60
N LEU A 56 23.15 -1.38 5.03
CA LEU A 56 22.74 -2.71 5.45
C LEU A 56 23.18 -3.08 6.87
N THR A 57 24.18 -2.40 7.42
CA THR A 57 24.61 -2.58 8.81
C THR A 57 23.75 -1.84 9.82
N LEU A 58 22.92 -0.89 9.36
CA LEU A 58 22.00 -0.19 10.24
C LEU A 58 20.92 -1.14 10.75
N GLY A 59 20.48 -0.93 11.98
CA GLY A 59 19.35 -1.66 12.52
C GLY A 59 18.08 -1.36 11.73
N LEU A 60 17.11 -2.27 11.77
CA LEU A 60 15.85 -2.13 11.02
C LEU A 60 15.13 -0.82 11.33
N ASP A 61 15.10 -0.41 12.59
CA ASP A 61 14.47 0.84 13.00
C ASP A 61 15.10 2.06 12.36
N LYS A 62 16.44 2.10 12.29
CA LYS A 62 17.16 3.21 11.66
C LYS A 62 16.93 3.23 10.16
N ARG A 63 16.97 2.06 9.51
CA ARG A 63 16.66 1.96 8.07
C ARG A 63 15.25 2.44 7.77
N ALA A 64 14.28 2.05 8.61
CA ALA A 64 12.90 2.50 8.44
C ALA A 64 12.76 4.02 8.54
N LYS A 65 13.41 4.63 9.53
CA LYS A 65 13.38 6.09 9.71
C LYS A 65 14.03 6.82 8.54
N HIS A 66 15.16 6.34 8.06
CA HIS A 66 15.82 6.95 6.90
C HIS A 66 14.96 6.84 5.65
N LEU A 67 14.39 5.66 5.38
CA LEU A 67 13.54 5.47 4.21
C LEU A 67 12.27 6.32 4.29
N ALA A 68 11.65 6.41 5.46
CA ALA A 68 10.48 7.25 5.66
C ALA A 68 10.73 8.73 5.37
N GLY A 69 11.97 9.19 5.55
CA GLY A 69 12.39 10.55 5.24
C GLY A 69 12.65 10.80 3.76
N VAL A 70 12.74 9.75 2.94
CA VAL A 70 12.91 9.89 1.49
C VAL A 70 11.54 10.12 0.86
N VAL A 71 11.28 11.35 0.41
CA VAL A 71 9.97 11.69 -0.17
C VAL A 71 9.92 11.49 -1.68
N GLN A 72 11.06 11.44 -2.35
CA GLN A 72 11.14 11.19 -3.79
C GLN A 72 11.57 9.74 -4.06
N VAL A 73 10.58 8.88 -4.19
CA VAL A 73 10.76 7.47 -4.49
C VAL A 73 10.10 7.14 -5.82
N SER A 74 10.53 6.07 -6.47
CA SER A 74 9.85 5.59 -7.68
C SER A 74 8.45 5.07 -7.36
N ASP A 75 7.58 5.04 -8.37
CA ASP A 75 6.26 4.44 -8.20
C ASP A 75 6.35 2.96 -7.80
N LEU A 76 7.33 2.24 -8.34
CA LEU A 76 7.54 0.83 -8.00
C LEU A 76 7.88 0.64 -6.52
N LEU A 77 8.81 1.43 -6.01
CA LEU A 77 9.19 1.37 -4.59
C LEU A 77 8.03 1.82 -3.70
N ALA A 78 7.37 2.92 -4.05
CA ALA A 78 6.24 3.43 -3.27
C ALA A 78 5.10 2.42 -3.20
N ALA A 79 4.76 1.78 -4.33
CA ALA A 79 3.71 0.75 -4.35
C ALA A 79 4.08 -0.40 -3.41
N ARG A 80 5.34 -0.84 -3.43
CA ARG A 80 5.77 -1.92 -2.54
C ARG A 80 5.72 -1.53 -1.07
N LEU A 81 6.11 -0.31 -0.74
CA LEU A 81 6.03 0.22 0.62
C LEU A 81 4.59 0.19 1.13
N VAL A 82 3.64 0.64 0.32
CA VAL A 82 2.22 0.66 0.68
C VAL A 82 1.66 -0.76 0.80
N ILE A 83 2.02 -1.65 -0.11
CA ILE A 83 1.58 -3.06 -0.07
C ILE A 83 2.13 -3.75 1.19
N SER A 84 3.41 -3.61 1.48
CA SER A 84 4.03 -4.20 2.68
C SER A 84 3.35 -3.69 3.96
N TYR A 85 3.02 -2.39 3.99
CA TYR A 85 2.27 -1.81 5.10
C TYR A 85 0.93 -2.52 5.31
N HIS A 86 0.17 -2.73 4.24
CA HIS A 86 -1.14 -3.39 4.33
C HIS A 86 -1.02 -4.84 4.79
N LEU A 87 -0.04 -5.57 4.29
CA LEU A 87 0.20 -6.96 4.67
C LEU A 87 0.57 -7.12 6.15
N GLU A 88 1.24 -6.14 6.74
CA GLU A 88 1.64 -6.19 8.13
C GLU A 88 0.57 -5.61 9.07
N HIS A 89 -0.07 -4.51 8.69
CA HIS A 89 -0.89 -3.72 9.61
C HIS A 89 -2.39 -3.67 9.30
N GLN A 90 -2.83 -4.10 8.12
CA GLN A 90 -4.21 -3.88 7.67
C GLN A 90 -4.94 -5.16 7.25
N ARG A 91 -4.49 -6.31 7.65
CA ARG A 91 -5.14 -7.57 7.28
C ARG A 91 -6.60 -7.68 7.71
N PRO A 92 -7.00 -7.21 8.92
CA PRO A 92 -8.42 -7.24 9.29
C PRO A 92 -9.29 -6.44 8.34
N MET A 93 -8.85 -5.25 7.93
CA MET A 93 -9.60 -4.42 6.97
C MET A 93 -9.67 -5.10 5.61
N MET A 94 -8.55 -5.64 5.12
CA MET A 94 -8.50 -6.37 3.85
C MET A 94 -9.46 -7.57 3.87
N GLY A 95 -9.44 -8.35 4.94
CA GLY A 95 -10.34 -9.49 5.10
C GLY A 95 -11.80 -9.10 5.15
N ALA A 96 -12.12 -8.02 5.87
CA ALA A 96 -13.48 -7.51 5.97
C ALA A 96 -14.04 -7.11 4.59
N PHE A 97 -13.22 -6.48 3.76
CA PHE A 97 -13.63 -6.08 2.41
C PHE A 97 -13.88 -7.31 1.53
N LEU A 98 -12.96 -8.27 1.55
CA LEU A 98 -13.10 -9.48 0.75
C LEU A 98 -14.28 -10.35 1.21
N ASP A 99 -14.56 -10.42 2.52
CA ASP A 99 -15.74 -11.08 3.04
C ASP A 99 -17.03 -10.42 2.53
N ALA A 100 -17.07 -9.09 2.53
CA ALA A 100 -18.23 -8.34 2.03
C ALA A 100 -18.46 -8.58 0.54
N LEU A 101 -17.40 -8.86 -0.22
CA LEU A 101 -17.47 -9.18 -1.65
C LEU A 101 -17.76 -10.67 -1.92
N GLY A 102 -17.66 -11.52 -0.92
CA GLY A 102 -17.77 -12.97 -1.11
C GLY A 102 -16.57 -13.59 -1.80
N ILE A 103 -15.40 -12.94 -1.72
CA ILE A 103 -14.16 -13.44 -2.32
C ILE A 103 -13.41 -14.28 -1.29
N ALA A 104 -13.03 -15.50 -1.65
CA ALA A 104 -12.26 -16.38 -0.78
C ALA A 104 -10.85 -15.79 -0.53
N HIS A 105 -10.47 -15.73 0.73
CA HIS A 105 -9.16 -15.19 1.12
C HIS A 105 -8.61 -15.93 2.34
N GLU A 106 -7.32 -15.76 2.56
CA GLU A 106 -6.65 -16.20 3.78
C GLU A 106 -6.07 -14.97 4.46
N ASP A 107 -6.69 -14.56 5.54
CA ASP A 107 -6.26 -13.42 6.36
C ASP A 107 -6.02 -12.15 5.51
N GLY A 108 -6.98 -11.86 4.62
CA GLY A 108 -6.94 -10.68 3.75
C GLY A 108 -6.21 -10.87 2.42
N LEU A 109 -5.62 -12.05 2.18
CA LEU A 109 -4.96 -12.37 0.91
C LEU A 109 -5.89 -13.21 0.04
N ILE A 110 -6.13 -12.76 -1.19
CA ILE A 110 -6.99 -13.47 -2.14
C ILE A 110 -6.34 -14.80 -2.50
N LYS A 111 -7.12 -15.89 -2.43
CA LYS A 111 -6.63 -17.24 -2.72
C LYS A 111 -6.52 -17.52 -4.20
N ASP A 112 -7.42 -16.97 -5.01
CA ASP A 112 -7.44 -17.19 -6.46
C ASP A 112 -6.41 -16.31 -7.17
N GLU A 113 -5.66 -16.88 -8.10
CA GLU A 113 -4.72 -16.13 -8.93
C GLU A 113 -5.43 -15.13 -9.85
N SER A 114 -6.66 -15.45 -10.27
CA SER A 114 -7.47 -14.62 -11.15
C SER A 114 -8.89 -14.49 -10.57
N PRO A 115 -9.09 -13.62 -9.57
CA PRO A 115 -10.41 -13.45 -8.97
C PRO A 115 -11.39 -12.86 -9.98
N VAL A 116 -12.64 -13.26 -9.86
CA VAL A 116 -13.72 -12.74 -10.72
C VAL A 116 -13.99 -11.28 -10.32
N LYS A 117 -14.07 -10.41 -11.32
CA LYS A 117 -14.42 -9.01 -11.10
C LYS A 117 -15.80 -8.92 -10.42
N PRO A 118 -15.91 -8.23 -9.26
CA PRO A 118 -17.20 -8.04 -8.60
C PRO A 118 -18.16 -7.23 -9.47
N ASP A 119 -19.45 -7.54 -9.42
CA ASP A 119 -20.45 -6.70 -10.08
C ASP A 119 -20.59 -5.35 -9.32
N ASP A 120 -21.16 -4.35 -10.01
CA ASP A 120 -21.24 -3.00 -9.47
C ASP A 120 -22.04 -2.90 -8.17
N ALA A 121 -23.13 -3.66 -8.06
CA ALA A 121 -23.99 -3.64 -6.86
C ALA A 121 -23.27 -4.25 -5.65
N THR A 122 -22.60 -5.38 -5.83
CA THR A 122 -21.82 -6.04 -4.79
C THR A 122 -20.66 -5.18 -4.34
N LEU A 123 -19.94 -4.60 -5.30
CA LEU A 123 -18.82 -3.71 -5.01
C LEU A 123 -19.26 -2.46 -4.25
N ASP A 124 -20.34 -1.83 -4.69
CA ASP A 124 -20.88 -0.64 -4.04
C ASP A 124 -21.26 -0.91 -2.57
N ALA A 125 -21.92 -2.03 -2.31
CA ALA A 125 -22.29 -2.43 -0.95
C ALA A 125 -21.07 -2.68 -0.08
N ALA A 126 -20.07 -3.38 -0.61
CA ALA A 126 -18.82 -3.66 0.11
C ALA A 126 -18.03 -2.40 0.42
N VAL A 127 -17.94 -1.47 -0.53
CA VAL A 127 -17.28 -0.17 -0.35
C VAL A 127 -17.95 0.62 0.78
N LYS A 128 -19.27 0.69 0.79
CA LYS A 128 -20.02 1.40 1.83
C LYS A 128 -19.84 0.76 3.19
N THR A 129 -19.85 -0.57 3.26
CA THR A 129 -19.62 -1.31 4.50
C THR A 129 -18.24 -0.99 5.07
N LEU A 130 -17.21 -1.01 4.22
CA LEU A 130 -15.84 -0.74 4.66
C LEU A 130 -15.68 0.71 5.09
N ALA A 131 -16.23 1.65 4.32
CA ALA A 131 -16.14 3.09 4.62
C ALA A 131 -16.83 3.44 5.93
N ALA A 132 -17.87 2.71 6.34
CA ALA A 132 -18.54 2.91 7.61
C ALA A 132 -17.75 2.35 8.80
N ALA A 133 -16.90 1.34 8.58
CA ALA A 133 -16.20 0.62 9.63
C ALA A 133 -14.76 1.10 9.88
N TYR A 134 -14.13 1.75 8.90
CA TYR A 134 -12.71 2.12 8.96
C TYR A 134 -12.50 3.59 8.58
N PRO A 135 -11.39 4.21 9.04
CA PRO A 135 -11.09 5.61 8.71
C PRO A 135 -10.96 5.83 7.21
N LYS A 136 -11.46 6.97 6.72
CA LYS A 136 -11.43 7.31 5.29
C LYS A 136 -10.04 7.20 4.66
N PRO A 137 -8.96 7.75 5.26
CA PRO A 137 -7.64 7.64 4.63
C PRO A 137 -7.16 6.20 4.52
N ALA A 138 -7.48 5.36 5.49
CA ALA A 138 -7.09 3.95 5.48
C ALA A 138 -7.78 3.20 4.34
N VAL A 139 -9.08 3.43 4.16
CA VAL A 139 -9.88 2.84 3.08
C VAL A 139 -9.34 3.29 1.71
N ALA A 140 -9.07 4.59 1.56
CA ALA A 140 -8.55 5.15 0.32
C ALA A 140 -7.20 4.51 -0.06
N ARG A 141 -6.27 4.41 0.87
CA ARG A 141 -4.96 3.80 0.61
C ARG A 141 -5.08 2.33 0.19
N TYR A 142 -5.97 1.59 0.82
CA TYR A 142 -6.21 0.20 0.46
C TYR A 142 -6.77 0.08 -0.96
N PHE A 143 -7.75 0.88 -1.32
CA PHE A 143 -8.35 0.85 -2.65
C PHE A 143 -7.33 1.23 -3.74
N TRP A 144 -6.46 2.22 -3.48
CA TRP A 144 -5.38 2.54 -4.41
C TRP A 144 -4.42 1.36 -4.57
N ALA A 145 -4.06 0.69 -3.48
CA ALA A 145 -3.19 -0.48 -3.56
C ALA A 145 -3.81 -1.60 -4.40
N LEU A 146 -5.12 -1.84 -4.27
CA LEU A 146 -5.83 -2.82 -5.11
C LEU A 146 -5.79 -2.42 -6.58
N LEU A 147 -6.06 -1.16 -6.89
CA LEU A 147 -6.07 -0.66 -8.27
C LEU A 147 -4.69 -0.75 -8.93
N TRP A 148 -3.61 -0.50 -8.19
CA TRP A 148 -2.26 -0.63 -8.75
C TRP A 148 -1.88 -2.07 -9.04
N GLN A 149 -2.36 -3.01 -8.24
CA GLN A 149 -2.04 -4.42 -8.38
C GLN A 149 -2.84 -5.10 -9.48
N ASP A 150 -4.12 -4.78 -9.60
CA ASP A 150 -5.01 -5.43 -10.56
C ASP A 150 -6.12 -4.47 -11.00
N PRO A 151 -5.80 -3.56 -11.94
CA PRO A 151 -6.77 -2.56 -12.40
C PRO A 151 -7.96 -3.14 -13.13
N GLU A 152 -7.88 -4.35 -13.66
CA GLU A 152 -9.01 -5.00 -14.32
C GLU A 152 -10.06 -5.45 -13.30
N THR A 153 -9.64 -6.23 -12.30
CA THR A 153 -10.54 -6.73 -11.25
C THR A 153 -11.15 -5.56 -10.46
N TRP A 154 -10.36 -4.55 -10.15
CA TRP A 154 -10.77 -3.46 -9.25
C TRP A 154 -11.19 -2.18 -9.98
N GLY A 155 -11.36 -2.26 -11.32
CA GLY A 155 -11.72 -1.10 -12.15
C GLY A 155 -12.98 -0.37 -11.69
N GLY A 156 -13.93 -1.06 -11.06
CA GLY A 156 -15.13 -0.44 -10.50
C GLY A 156 -14.87 0.53 -9.34
N LEU A 157 -13.68 0.53 -8.76
CA LEU A 157 -13.30 1.48 -7.71
C LEU A 157 -12.90 2.85 -8.30
N LYS A 158 -12.53 2.91 -9.56
CA LYS A 158 -12.07 4.16 -10.18
C LYS A 158 -13.12 5.26 -10.08
N GLY A 159 -12.67 6.45 -9.74
CA GLY A 159 -13.52 7.63 -9.66
C GLY A 159 -14.43 7.72 -8.45
N ARG A 160 -14.41 6.74 -7.56
CA ARG A 160 -15.25 6.77 -6.35
C ARG A 160 -14.73 7.80 -5.33
N PRO A 161 -15.64 8.48 -4.61
CA PRO A 161 -15.23 9.47 -3.61
C PRO A 161 -14.39 8.88 -2.47
N GLU A 162 -14.52 7.59 -2.18
CA GLU A 162 -13.75 6.89 -1.15
C GLU A 162 -12.25 6.83 -1.47
N LEU A 163 -11.86 7.09 -2.72
CA LEU A 163 -10.45 7.17 -3.13
C LEU A 163 -9.79 8.50 -2.77
N ALA A 164 -10.55 9.50 -2.36
CA ALA A 164 -10.02 10.84 -2.08
C ALA A 164 -9.11 10.82 -0.83
N LEU A 165 -7.93 11.43 -0.97
CA LEU A 165 -6.95 11.59 0.12
C LEU A 165 -6.71 13.07 0.47
N GLU A 166 -7.29 13.97 -0.29
CA GLU A 166 -7.22 15.42 -0.07
C GLU A 166 -8.60 16.02 0.16
#